data_34e719fcaf8b55682462cef80692887f
#
_entry.id   34e719fcaf8b55682462cef80692887f
#
_cell.length_a   1.000
_cell.length_b   1.000
_cell.length_c   1.000
_cell.angle_alpha   90.00
_cell.angle_beta   90.00
_cell.angle_gamma   90.00
#
_symmetry.space_group_name_H-M   'P 1'
#
loop_
_entity.id
_entity.type
_entity.pdbx_description
1 polymer ?
#
loop_
_entity_poly.entity_id
_entity_poly.type
_entity_poly.pdbx_seq_one_letter_code
_entity_poly.pdbx_strand_id
1 'polypeptide(L)'
;MKYLNIYELNISPKYFSEIINGNKIFEIRKNIKFKANDMLILKEYDAIKRKYTGCKATCEILCVINNENFPEIPKENSVIVINLLNYTDFNEQIEGE
;
A
#
# COMPACT_ATOMS: atom_id res chain seq x y z
N MET A 1 -6.96 -0.86 19.13
CA MET A 1 -7.42 -1.89 18.20
C MET A 1 -6.29 -2.86 17.84
N LYS A 2 -6.62 -4.11 17.68
CA LYS A 2 -5.64 -5.13 17.36
C LYS A 2 -5.68 -5.48 15.88
N TYR A 3 -4.50 -5.46 15.23
CA TYR A 3 -4.41 -5.86 13.84
C TYR A 3 -4.25 -7.38 13.76
N LEU A 4 -4.93 -7.99 12.77
CA LEU A 4 -4.90 -9.44 12.62
C LEU A 4 -3.61 -9.91 11.95
N ASN A 5 -3.21 -9.22 10.89
CA ASN A 5 -2.02 -9.57 10.11
C ASN A 5 -1.32 -8.32 9.63
N ILE A 6 -0.01 -8.44 9.42
CA ILE A 6 0.79 -7.36 8.85
C ILE A 6 1.44 -7.90 7.60
N TYR A 7 1.21 -7.22 6.48
CA TYR A 7 1.79 -7.61 5.20
C TYR A 7 2.76 -6.55 4.72
N GLU A 8 3.87 -6.99 4.11
CA GLU A 8 4.84 -6.08 3.50
C GLU A 8 4.75 -6.26 2.00
N LEU A 9 4.53 -5.15 1.29
CA LEU A 9 4.41 -5.17 -0.16
C LEU A 9 5.33 -4.12 -0.76
N ASN A 10 5.87 -4.42 -1.94
CA ASN A 10 6.65 -3.45 -2.67
C ASN A 10 5.72 -2.52 -3.44
N ILE A 11 6.13 -1.25 -3.58
CA ILE A 11 5.35 -0.29 -4.34
C ILE A 11 6.34 0.60 -5.11
N SER A 12 5.97 0.98 -6.34
CA SER A 12 6.83 1.82 -7.16
C SER A 12 6.91 3.23 -6.60
N PRO A 13 8.01 3.96 -6.91
CA PRO A 13 8.12 5.34 -6.43
C PRO A 13 6.95 6.23 -6.85
N LYS A 14 6.45 6.04 -8.06
CA LYS A 14 5.32 6.82 -8.54
C LYS A 14 4.09 6.64 -7.64
N TYR A 15 3.75 5.39 -7.35
CA TYR A 15 2.55 5.12 -6.55
C TYR A 15 2.79 5.38 -5.08
N PHE A 16 4.01 5.21 -4.60
CA PHE A 16 4.34 5.59 -3.23
C PHE A 16 4.03 7.09 -3.03
N SER A 17 4.48 7.92 -3.96
CA SER A 17 4.22 9.35 -3.89
C SER A 17 2.73 9.66 -3.90
N GLU A 18 1.95 8.94 -4.72
CA GLU A 18 0.52 9.16 -4.78
C GLU A 18 -0.17 8.82 -3.47
N ILE A 19 0.30 7.78 -2.80
CA ILE A 19 -0.29 7.38 -1.54
C ILE A 19 0.03 8.36 -0.43
N ILE A 20 1.28 8.78 -0.29
CA ILE A 20 1.63 9.69 0.81
C ILE A 20 1.06 11.09 0.59
N ASN A 21 0.71 11.44 -0.65
CA ASN A 21 0.09 12.72 -0.94
C ASN A 21 -1.45 12.65 -0.88
N GLY A 22 -2.00 11.48 -0.60
CA GLY A 22 -3.45 11.33 -0.47
C GLY A 22 -4.19 11.21 -1.78
N ASN A 23 -3.48 11.12 -2.90
CA ASN A 23 -4.12 11.01 -4.22
C ASN A 23 -4.55 9.60 -4.54
N LYS A 24 -3.99 8.60 -3.84
CA LYS A 24 -4.30 7.21 -4.07
C LYS A 24 -4.58 6.57 -2.73
N ILE A 25 -5.79 6.04 -2.55
CA ILE A 25 -6.22 5.47 -1.28
C ILE A 25 -6.56 3.99 -1.41
N PHE A 26 -5.98 3.33 -2.41
CA PHE A 26 -6.25 1.92 -2.64
C PHE A 26 -5.06 1.25 -3.30
N GLU A 27 -5.03 -0.10 -3.20
CA GLU A 27 -4.06 -0.93 -3.90
C GLU A 27 -4.82 -2.06 -4.58
N ILE A 28 -4.30 -2.53 -5.71
CA ILE A 28 -4.87 -3.69 -6.40
C ILE A 28 -3.80 -4.77 -6.35
N ARG A 29 -4.13 -5.91 -5.78
CA ARG A 29 -3.20 -7.01 -5.63
C ARG A 29 -3.85 -8.34 -5.98
N LYS A 30 -3.02 -9.27 -6.41
CA LYS A 30 -3.50 -10.61 -6.70
C LYS A 30 -3.56 -11.43 -5.44
N ASN A 31 -4.44 -12.38 -5.46
CA ASN A 31 -4.51 -13.42 -4.47
C ASN A 31 -4.58 -13.01 -3.04
N ILE A 32 -5.79 -12.80 -2.52
CA ILE A 32 -5.82 -12.13 -1.49
C ILE A 32 -6.43 -12.61 -0.29
N LYS A 33 -5.59 -12.69 0.73
CA LYS A 33 -5.94 -13.03 2.06
C LYS A 33 -6.10 -11.80 2.92
N PHE A 34 -6.05 -10.65 2.28
CA PHE A 34 -6.17 -9.37 3.00
C PHE A 34 -7.58 -9.21 3.54
N LYS A 35 -7.69 -8.64 4.73
CA LYS A 35 -8.98 -8.41 5.38
C LYS A 35 -8.98 -7.04 6.03
N ALA A 36 -10.18 -6.50 6.26
CA ALA A 36 -10.30 -5.28 7.03
C ALA A 36 -9.63 -5.46 8.37
N ASN A 37 -8.99 -4.40 8.84
CA ASN A 37 -8.22 -4.33 10.09
C ASN A 37 -6.84 -4.97 10.00
N ASP A 38 -6.47 -5.55 8.88
CA ASP A 38 -5.08 -5.93 8.64
C ASP A 38 -4.27 -4.67 8.34
N MET A 39 -2.95 -4.79 8.39
CA MET A 39 -2.04 -3.67 8.17
C MET A 39 -1.14 -3.97 6.98
N LEU A 40 -0.85 -2.93 6.22
CA LEU A 40 0.12 -3.00 5.12
C LEU A 40 1.31 -2.10 5.41
N ILE A 41 2.49 -2.62 5.13
CA ILE A 41 3.70 -1.81 5.09
C ILE A 41 4.12 -1.78 3.63
N LEU A 42 3.97 -0.61 3.01
CA LEU A 42 4.32 -0.43 1.60
C LEU A 42 5.74 0.08 1.51
N LYS A 43 6.62 -0.72 0.91
CA LYS A 43 8.04 -0.42 0.84
C LYS A 43 8.36 0.06 -0.55
N GLU A 44 8.85 1.28 -0.67
CA GLU A 44 9.18 1.83 -1.97
C GLU A 44 10.36 1.08 -2.57
N TYR A 45 10.14 0.56 -3.77
CA TYR A 45 11.15 -0.21 -4.48
C TYR A 45 11.36 0.38 -5.88
N ASP A 46 12.60 0.73 -6.18
CA ASP A 46 12.97 1.28 -7.48
C ASP A 46 13.37 0.13 -8.39
N ALA A 47 12.48 -0.24 -9.31
CA ALA A 47 12.71 -1.38 -10.19
C ALA A 47 13.84 -1.13 -11.20
N ILE A 48 14.10 0.13 -11.54
CA ILE A 48 15.18 0.46 -12.46
C ILE A 48 16.53 0.23 -11.79
N LYS A 49 16.66 0.74 -10.57
CA LYS A 49 17.90 0.57 -9.80
C LYS A 49 17.94 -0.76 -9.06
N ARG A 50 16.83 -1.48 -9.05
CA ARG A 50 16.71 -2.78 -8.39
C ARG A 50 17.07 -2.73 -6.92
N LYS A 51 16.54 -1.73 -6.22
CA LYS A 51 16.78 -1.64 -4.79
C LYS A 51 15.69 -0.84 -4.10
N TYR A 52 15.58 -1.05 -2.81
CA TYR A 52 14.68 -0.28 -1.97
C TYR A 52 15.27 1.09 -1.74
N THR A 53 14.40 2.08 -1.63
CA THR A 53 14.82 3.46 -1.35
C THR A 53 14.98 3.71 0.14
N GLY A 54 14.38 2.84 0.97
CA GLY A 54 14.33 3.05 2.41
C GLY A 54 13.05 3.70 2.86
N CYS A 55 12.24 4.22 1.93
CA CYS A 55 10.99 4.87 2.29
C CYS A 55 9.89 3.83 2.46
N LYS A 56 9.02 4.05 3.44
CA LYS A 56 7.93 3.14 3.76
C LYS A 56 6.67 3.91 4.11
N ALA A 57 5.52 3.30 3.84
CA ALA A 57 4.23 3.83 4.26
C ALA A 57 3.49 2.74 5.01
N THR A 58 3.01 3.07 6.20
CA THR A 58 2.25 2.15 7.03
C THR A 58 0.78 2.50 6.90
N CYS A 59 -0.03 1.50 6.50
CA CYS A 59 -1.43 1.72 6.23
C CYS A 59 -2.27 0.66 6.94
N GLU A 60 -3.50 1.02 7.30
CA GLU A 60 -4.44 0.01 7.74
C GLU A 60 -5.43 -0.26 6.61
N ILE A 61 -5.92 -1.49 6.55
CA ILE A 61 -6.88 -1.87 5.54
C ILE A 61 -8.27 -1.57 6.08
N LEU A 62 -9.00 -0.71 5.35
CA LEU A 62 -10.36 -0.35 5.74
C LEU A 62 -11.36 -1.36 5.25
N CYS A 63 -11.20 -1.80 3.99
CA CYS A 63 -12.07 -2.84 3.44
C CYS A 63 -11.38 -3.44 2.22
N VAL A 64 -11.87 -4.60 1.81
CA VAL A 64 -11.36 -5.31 0.64
C VAL A 64 -12.54 -5.58 -0.28
N ILE A 65 -12.40 -5.23 -1.54
CA ILE A 65 -13.44 -5.39 -2.55
C ILE A 65 -12.92 -6.41 -3.56
N ASN A 66 -13.72 -7.41 -3.85
CA ASN A 66 -13.29 -8.45 -4.76
C ASN A 66 -14.46 -8.95 -5.61
N ASN A 67 -14.25 -10.01 -6.34
CA ASN A 67 -15.22 -10.56 -7.28
C ASN A 67 -16.54 -10.94 -6.62
N GLU A 68 -16.51 -11.33 -5.35
CA GLU A 68 -17.74 -11.69 -4.64
C GLU A 68 -18.69 -10.51 -4.51
N ASN A 69 -18.13 -9.32 -4.34
CA ASN A 69 -18.93 -8.10 -4.21
C ASN A 69 -19.23 -7.49 -5.57
N PHE A 70 -18.24 -7.55 -6.48
CA PHE A 70 -18.33 -6.91 -7.79
C PHE A 70 -17.82 -7.88 -8.85
N PRO A 71 -18.72 -8.51 -9.61
CA PRO A 71 -18.30 -9.50 -10.62
C PRO A 71 -17.36 -8.94 -11.67
N GLU A 72 -17.31 -7.63 -11.83
CA GLU A 72 -16.41 -7.00 -12.80
C GLU A 72 -14.94 -7.14 -12.41
N ILE A 73 -14.66 -7.38 -11.14
CA ILE A 73 -13.29 -7.53 -10.69
C ILE A 73 -12.84 -8.97 -10.96
N PRO A 74 -11.70 -9.17 -11.66
CA PRO A 74 -11.20 -10.53 -11.89
C PRO A 74 -11.02 -11.29 -10.59
N LYS A 75 -11.32 -12.58 -10.64
CA LYS A 75 -11.34 -13.40 -9.42
C LYS A 75 -10.03 -13.43 -8.67
N GLU A 76 -8.92 -13.29 -9.39
CA GLU A 76 -7.61 -13.36 -8.76
C GLU A 76 -7.18 -12.04 -8.14
N ASN A 77 -7.95 -10.97 -8.33
CA ASN A 77 -7.57 -9.64 -7.84
C ASN A 77 -8.43 -9.20 -6.67
N SER A 78 -7.85 -8.32 -5.84
CA SER A 78 -8.60 -7.60 -4.80
C SER A 78 -8.23 -6.14 -4.84
N VAL A 79 -9.22 -5.31 -4.59
CA VAL A 79 -9.00 -3.87 -4.40
C VAL A 79 -8.99 -3.64 -2.90
N ILE A 80 -7.86 -3.17 -2.38
CA ILE A 80 -7.66 -2.97 -0.95
C ILE A 80 -7.75 -1.48 -0.70
N VAL A 81 -8.75 -1.07 0.07
CA VAL A 81 -8.92 0.34 0.43
C VAL A 81 -8.14 0.58 1.71
N ILE A 82 -7.27 1.58 1.69
CA ILE A 82 -6.32 1.80 2.77
C ILE A 82 -6.45 3.17 3.39
N ASN A 83 -6.02 3.25 4.64
CA ASN A 83 -5.89 4.50 5.38
C ASN A 83 -4.42 4.65 5.78
N LEU A 84 -3.78 5.71 5.32
CA LEU A 84 -2.39 5.96 5.63
C LEU A 84 -2.25 6.38 7.08
N LEU A 85 -1.43 5.68 7.85
CA LEU A 85 -1.18 5.99 9.24
C LEU A 85 0.06 6.83 9.43
N ASN A 86 1.16 6.44 8.77
CA ASN A 86 2.39 7.24 8.79
C ASN A 86 3.29 6.78 7.65
N TYR A 87 4.34 7.56 7.40
CA TYR A 87 5.28 7.22 6.35
C TYR A 87 6.63 7.87 6.64
N THR A 88 7.66 7.32 5.98
CA THR A 88 9.01 7.87 5.99
C THR A 88 9.36 8.26 4.56
N ASP A 89 9.77 9.50 4.36
CA ASP A 89 10.15 9.99 3.04
C ASP A 89 11.47 10.73 3.16
N PHE A 90 12.55 10.04 2.85
CA PHE A 90 13.88 10.61 3.01
C PHE A 90 14.14 11.78 2.08
N ASN A 91 13.40 11.84 0.95
CA ASN A 91 13.59 12.95 0.02
C ASN A 91 13.18 14.27 0.65
N GLU A 92 12.09 14.26 1.44
CA GLU A 92 11.67 15.47 2.14
C GLU A 92 12.69 15.89 3.17
N GLN A 93 13.30 14.93 3.85
CA GLN A 93 14.26 15.25 4.89
C GLN A 93 15.49 15.94 4.30
N ILE A 94 15.91 15.51 3.13
CA ILE A 94 17.08 16.11 2.49
C ILE A 94 16.80 17.55 2.14
N GLU A 95 15.62 17.84 1.64
CA GLU A 95 15.28 19.20 1.22
C GLU A 95 15.10 20.13 2.40
N GLY A 96 14.83 19.59 3.55
CA GLY A 96 14.63 20.41 4.74
C GLY A 96 15.89 21.05 5.24
N GLU A 97 17.00 20.68 4.69
CA GLU A 97 18.25 21.30 5.09
C GLU A 97 18.53 22.53 4.29
#